data_81e391ffddde6e5c6f1746fc2b1c391a
#
_entry.id   81e391ffddde6e5c6f1746fc2b1c391a
#
_cell.length_a   1.000
_cell.length_b   1.000
_cell.length_c   1.000
_cell.angle_alpha   90.00
_cell.angle_beta   90.00
_cell.angle_gamma   90.00
#
_symmetry.space_group_name_H-M   'P 1'
#
loop_
_entity.id
_entity.type
_entity.pdbx_description
1 polymer ?
#
loop_
_entity_poly.entity_id
_entity_poly.type
_entity_poly.pdbx_seq_one_letter_code
_entity_poly.pdbx_strand_id
1 'polypeptide(L)'
;MVHQPAHPHLMAEGLIRYYTRIARGLHIGVALYVRHPAIDRDVLDRVTALDNVVAVKYAINDLPTFATTVQSVDHPVAWVCGTAEMWAPFFFAAGAQGFTSGLVNVAPEKSLAMLAALRQEDRHSVMAVWKEVAPLEKLRASHHSGNNVTVIKEAMNLLCLPGGYVREPVGELNEADRQELVRILKTWGKI
;
A
#
# COMPACT_ATOMS: atom_id res chain seq x y z
N MET A 1 0.08 -3.80 -12.73
CA MET A 1 -0.54 -4.32 -11.48
C MET A 1 -1.98 -4.70 -11.76
N VAL A 2 -2.42 -5.85 -11.25
CA VAL A 2 -3.74 -6.42 -11.47
C VAL A 2 -4.50 -6.50 -10.15
N HIS A 3 -5.64 -5.83 -10.07
CA HIS A 3 -6.57 -5.91 -8.95
C HIS A 3 -7.38 -7.22 -9.00
N GLN A 4 -7.83 -7.69 -7.83
CA GLN A 4 -8.92 -8.65 -7.80
C GLN A 4 -10.18 -8.05 -8.42
N PRO A 5 -11.04 -8.87 -9.04
CA PRO A 5 -12.31 -8.38 -9.54
C PRO A 5 -13.21 -7.90 -8.39
N ALA A 6 -13.90 -6.77 -8.60
CA ALA A 6 -14.91 -6.28 -7.66
C ALA A 6 -16.19 -7.10 -7.82
N HIS A 7 -16.25 -8.25 -7.17
CA HIS A 7 -17.40 -9.17 -7.25
C HIS A 7 -17.75 -9.70 -5.85
N PRO A 8 -19.03 -9.76 -5.46
CA PRO A 8 -19.44 -10.19 -4.12
C PRO A 8 -19.24 -11.69 -3.87
N HIS A 9 -19.12 -12.50 -4.91
CA HIS A 9 -19.00 -13.96 -4.83
C HIS A 9 -17.70 -14.41 -5.49
N LEU A 10 -16.61 -14.41 -4.74
CA LEU A 10 -15.29 -14.85 -5.20
C LEU A 10 -15.03 -16.28 -4.74
N MET A 11 -14.55 -17.11 -5.66
CA MET A 11 -14.11 -18.49 -5.38
C MET A 11 -12.68 -18.67 -5.85
N ALA A 12 -11.88 -19.45 -5.13
CA ALA A 12 -10.47 -19.69 -5.41
C ALA A 12 -10.19 -20.07 -6.88
N GLU A 13 -10.89 -21.08 -7.40
CA GLU A 13 -10.72 -21.49 -8.80
C GLU A 13 -11.09 -20.42 -9.83
N GLY A 14 -12.06 -19.57 -9.51
CA GLY A 14 -12.42 -18.41 -10.35
C GLY A 14 -11.34 -17.36 -10.37
N LEU A 15 -10.77 -17.06 -9.20
CA LEU A 15 -9.63 -16.11 -9.06
C LEU A 15 -8.38 -16.61 -9.76
N ILE A 16 -8.04 -17.90 -9.61
CA ILE A 16 -6.89 -18.50 -10.30
C ILE A 16 -7.04 -18.38 -11.81
N ARG A 17 -8.21 -18.75 -12.37
CA ARG A 17 -8.45 -18.59 -13.81
C ARG A 17 -8.41 -17.14 -14.27
N TYR A 18 -8.93 -16.22 -13.48
CA TYR A 18 -8.92 -14.78 -13.77
C TYR A 18 -7.49 -14.26 -13.88
N TYR A 19 -6.67 -14.46 -12.87
CA TYR A 19 -5.28 -14.00 -12.86
C TYR A 19 -4.44 -14.71 -13.93
N THR A 20 -4.61 -16.01 -14.10
CA THR A 20 -3.90 -16.79 -15.13
C THR A 20 -4.20 -16.28 -16.54
N ARG A 21 -5.47 -15.98 -16.84
CA ARG A 21 -5.84 -15.42 -18.14
C ARG A 21 -5.18 -14.08 -18.42
N ILE A 22 -5.15 -13.20 -17.42
CA ILE A 22 -4.50 -11.88 -17.55
C ILE A 22 -2.99 -12.04 -17.70
N ALA A 23 -2.35 -12.81 -16.82
CA ALA A 23 -0.90 -13.00 -16.86
C ALA A 23 -0.45 -13.58 -18.21
N ARG A 24 -1.09 -14.64 -18.67
CA ARG A 24 -0.76 -15.28 -19.97
C ARG A 24 -1.01 -14.38 -21.20
N GLY A 25 -1.88 -13.38 -21.08
CA GLY A 25 -2.13 -12.40 -22.13
C GLY A 25 -1.15 -11.23 -22.17
N LEU A 26 -0.16 -11.20 -21.26
CA LEU A 26 0.78 -10.10 -21.12
C LEU A 26 2.22 -10.58 -21.27
N HIS A 27 3.05 -9.77 -21.93
CA HIS A 27 4.50 -10.01 -22.10
C HIS A 27 5.37 -9.19 -21.12
N ILE A 28 4.76 -8.64 -20.08
CA ILE A 28 5.43 -7.83 -19.05
C ILE A 28 5.24 -8.46 -17.68
N GLY A 29 6.06 -8.06 -16.71
CA GLY A 29 5.89 -8.46 -15.31
C GLY A 29 4.55 -8.02 -14.74
N VAL A 30 3.88 -8.94 -14.05
CA VAL A 30 2.57 -8.73 -13.41
C VAL A 30 2.76 -8.68 -11.90
N ALA A 31 2.25 -7.62 -11.27
CA ALA A 31 2.10 -7.53 -9.83
C ALA A 31 0.64 -7.76 -9.44
N LEU A 32 0.38 -8.68 -8.54
CA LEU A 32 -0.96 -8.91 -7.99
C LEU A 32 -1.25 -7.86 -6.92
N TYR A 33 -2.50 -7.39 -6.83
CA TYR A 33 -2.93 -6.52 -5.75
C TYR A 33 -3.98 -7.22 -4.89
N VAL A 34 -3.59 -7.63 -3.69
CA VAL A 34 -4.40 -8.42 -2.76
C VAL A 34 -5.02 -7.51 -1.71
N ARG A 35 -6.35 -7.46 -1.69
CA ARG A 35 -7.15 -6.69 -0.72
C ARG A 35 -8.30 -7.49 -0.11
N HIS A 36 -8.51 -8.72 -0.54
CA HIS A 36 -9.64 -9.53 -0.12
C HIS A 36 -9.17 -10.90 0.37
N PRO A 37 -9.66 -11.40 1.51
CA PRO A 37 -9.21 -12.66 2.10
C PRO A 37 -9.52 -13.91 1.26
N ALA A 38 -10.42 -13.82 0.26
CA ALA A 38 -10.62 -14.90 -0.70
C ALA A 38 -9.41 -15.15 -1.62
N ILE A 39 -8.44 -14.24 -1.65
CA ILE A 39 -7.12 -14.48 -2.26
C ILE A 39 -6.24 -15.03 -1.15
N ASP A 40 -6.45 -16.27 -0.85
CA ASP A 40 -5.75 -17.00 0.20
C ASP A 40 -4.39 -17.57 -0.30
N ARG A 41 -3.74 -18.32 0.54
CA ARG A 41 -2.45 -18.96 0.25
C ARG A 41 -2.51 -19.83 -0.99
N ASP A 42 -3.55 -20.65 -1.16
CA ASP A 42 -3.67 -21.60 -2.30
C ASP A 42 -3.78 -20.83 -3.63
N VAL A 43 -4.59 -19.78 -3.66
CA VAL A 43 -4.69 -18.89 -4.82
C VAL A 43 -3.33 -18.25 -5.13
N LEU A 44 -2.63 -17.73 -4.11
CA LEU A 44 -1.34 -17.07 -4.29
C LEU A 44 -0.28 -18.04 -4.78
N ASP A 45 -0.15 -19.20 -4.18
CA ASP A 45 0.84 -20.21 -4.59
C ASP A 45 0.66 -20.60 -6.08
N ARG A 46 -0.58 -20.89 -6.48
CA ARG A 46 -0.87 -21.28 -7.88
C ARG A 46 -0.71 -20.15 -8.89
N VAL A 47 -0.97 -18.91 -8.49
CA VAL A 47 -0.85 -17.76 -9.41
C VAL A 47 0.57 -17.24 -9.49
N THR A 48 1.33 -17.27 -8.39
CA THR A 48 2.75 -16.88 -8.40
C THR A 48 3.65 -17.87 -9.11
N ALA A 49 3.18 -19.10 -9.36
CA ALA A 49 3.84 -20.08 -10.21
C ALA A 49 3.93 -19.67 -11.71
N LEU A 50 3.24 -18.62 -12.12
CA LEU A 50 3.32 -18.11 -13.49
C LEU A 50 4.58 -17.26 -13.67
N ASP A 51 5.37 -17.53 -14.69
CA ASP A 51 6.71 -16.96 -14.93
C ASP A 51 6.75 -15.42 -14.93
N ASN A 52 5.68 -14.78 -15.35
CA ASN A 52 5.60 -13.32 -15.39
C ASN A 52 4.89 -12.68 -14.21
N VAL A 53 4.48 -13.44 -13.20
CA VAL A 53 4.00 -12.88 -11.92
C VAL A 53 5.22 -12.63 -11.04
N VAL A 54 5.60 -11.37 -10.90
CA VAL A 54 6.87 -10.95 -10.29
C VAL A 54 6.71 -10.31 -8.91
N ALA A 55 5.51 -9.94 -8.53
CA ALA A 55 5.28 -9.30 -7.23
C ALA A 55 3.85 -9.49 -6.72
N VAL A 56 3.70 -9.42 -5.40
CA VAL A 56 2.43 -9.37 -4.70
C VAL A 56 2.40 -8.11 -3.82
N LYS A 57 1.54 -7.15 -4.17
CA LYS A 57 1.19 -6.05 -3.29
C LYS A 57 0.09 -6.53 -2.34
N TYR A 58 0.43 -6.75 -1.09
CA TYR A 58 -0.48 -7.25 -0.07
C TYR A 58 -1.01 -6.09 0.79
N ALA A 59 -2.32 -5.91 0.86
CA ALA A 59 -2.97 -4.80 1.54
C ALA A 59 -4.10 -5.25 2.49
N ILE A 60 -3.90 -6.39 3.13
CA ILE A 60 -4.70 -6.89 4.25
C ILE A 60 -3.81 -6.82 5.49
N ASN A 61 -4.24 -6.08 6.53
CA ASN A 61 -3.44 -5.85 7.73
C ASN A 61 -3.55 -7.01 8.74
N ASP A 62 -3.44 -8.24 8.24
CA ASP A 62 -3.31 -9.48 9.01
C ASP A 62 -1.88 -10.00 8.84
N LEU A 63 -1.01 -9.57 9.74
CA LEU A 63 0.42 -9.89 9.69
C LEU A 63 0.74 -11.37 9.93
N PRO A 64 0.08 -12.09 10.87
CA PRO A 64 0.29 -13.51 11.03
C PRO A 64 -0.03 -14.29 9.74
N THR A 65 -1.16 -14.00 9.10
CA THR A 65 -1.52 -14.62 7.81
C THR A 65 -0.55 -14.25 6.71
N PHE A 66 -0.12 -12.98 6.64
CA PHE A 66 0.88 -12.54 5.69
C PHE A 66 2.22 -13.28 5.87
N ALA A 67 2.76 -13.34 7.09
CA ALA A 67 4.01 -14.02 7.39
C ALA A 67 3.97 -15.51 7.01
N THR A 68 2.88 -16.19 7.36
CA THR A 68 2.65 -17.59 6.99
C THR A 68 2.61 -17.77 5.47
N THR A 69 1.93 -16.86 4.77
CA THR A 69 1.83 -16.90 3.30
C THR A 69 3.19 -16.72 2.64
N VAL A 70 3.97 -15.71 3.07
CA VAL A 70 5.33 -15.46 2.55
C VAL A 70 6.22 -16.70 2.71
N GLN A 71 6.14 -17.37 3.88
CA GLN A 71 6.96 -18.56 4.16
C GLN A 71 6.53 -19.81 3.40
N SER A 72 5.29 -19.87 2.94
CA SER A 72 4.69 -21.07 2.36
C SER A 72 4.54 -21.02 0.83
N VAL A 73 4.75 -19.88 0.20
CA VAL A 73 4.78 -19.74 -1.27
C VAL A 73 6.19 -19.99 -1.77
N ASP A 74 6.38 -21.06 -2.54
CA ASP A 74 7.70 -21.51 -3.00
C ASP A 74 8.22 -20.78 -4.24
N HIS A 75 7.48 -19.79 -4.75
CA HIS A 75 7.84 -19.07 -5.96
C HIS A 75 8.50 -17.71 -5.64
N PRO A 76 9.58 -17.34 -6.36
CA PRO A 76 10.32 -16.12 -6.10
C PRO A 76 9.55 -14.89 -6.59
N VAL A 77 8.76 -14.28 -5.72
CA VAL A 77 8.04 -13.03 -5.97
C VAL A 77 8.40 -11.96 -4.94
N ALA A 78 8.38 -10.70 -5.36
CA ALA A 78 8.58 -9.59 -4.45
C ALA A 78 7.30 -9.33 -3.62
N TRP A 79 7.39 -9.47 -2.31
CA TRP A 79 6.31 -9.13 -1.38
C TRP A 79 6.35 -7.66 -1.01
N VAL A 80 5.25 -6.94 -1.24
CA VAL A 80 5.18 -5.49 -1.08
C VAL A 80 4.02 -5.12 -0.15
N CYS A 81 4.31 -4.38 0.93
CA CYS A 81 3.28 -3.81 1.79
C CYS A 81 2.41 -2.82 1.00
N GLY A 82 1.11 -3.10 0.94
CA GLY A 82 0.13 -2.31 0.21
C GLY A 82 -0.52 -1.18 1.03
N THR A 83 -0.19 -1.08 2.32
CA THR A 83 -0.86 -0.18 3.29
C THR A 83 0.07 0.91 3.83
N ALA A 84 1.01 1.32 2.99
CA ALA A 84 1.88 2.49 3.16
C ALA A 84 2.81 2.46 4.40
N GLU A 85 3.35 3.61 4.76
CA GLU A 85 4.34 3.80 5.80
C GLU A 85 3.84 3.39 7.19
N MET A 86 2.54 3.51 7.43
CA MET A 86 1.96 3.10 8.71
C MET A 86 2.22 1.63 9.03
N TRP A 87 2.18 0.77 8.02
CA TRP A 87 2.31 -0.68 8.18
C TRP A 87 3.65 -1.24 7.69
N ALA A 88 4.42 -0.47 6.92
CA ALA A 88 5.67 -0.92 6.32
C ALA A 88 6.64 -1.56 7.33
N PRO A 89 6.91 -0.99 8.54
CA PRO A 89 7.83 -1.60 9.50
C PRO A 89 7.43 -3.02 9.91
N PHE A 90 6.14 -3.23 10.10
CA PHE A 90 5.60 -4.51 10.54
C PHE A 90 5.58 -5.55 9.42
N PHE A 91 5.24 -5.12 8.20
CA PHE A 91 5.30 -5.98 7.01
C PHE A 91 6.73 -6.39 6.67
N PHE A 92 7.72 -5.50 6.83
CA PHE A 92 9.13 -5.86 6.64
C PHE A 92 9.58 -6.92 7.64
N ALA A 93 9.20 -6.79 8.91
CA ALA A 93 9.46 -7.82 9.92
C ALA A 93 8.81 -9.18 9.58
N ALA A 94 7.73 -9.18 8.79
CA ALA A 94 7.00 -10.35 8.33
C ALA A 94 7.43 -10.85 6.93
N GLY A 95 8.46 -10.25 6.30
CA GLY A 95 9.03 -10.71 5.04
C GLY A 95 8.77 -9.84 3.81
N ALA A 96 8.13 -8.66 3.95
CA ALA A 96 8.03 -7.73 2.84
C ALA A 96 9.39 -7.12 2.47
N GLN A 97 9.59 -6.80 1.19
CA GLN A 97 10.82 -6.24 0.62
C GLN A 97 10.66 -4.79 0.15
N GLY A 98 9.42 -4.28 0.20
CA GLY A 98 9.07 -2.93 -0.21
C GLY A 98 7.69 -2.53 0.29
N PHE A 99 7.33 -1.28 0.04
CA PHE A 99 5.99 -0.77 0.32
C PHE A 99 5.54 0.23 -0.73
N THR A 100 4.24 0.44 -0.85
CA THR A 100 3.68 1.49 -1.70
C THR A 100 3.29 2.68 -0.85
N SER A 101 3.45 3.89 -1.39
CA SER A 101 3.29 5.13 -0.65
C SER A 101 2.38 6.13 -1.36
N GLY A 102 1.45 6.72 -0.62
CA GLY A 102 0.76 7.94 -1.03
C GLY A 102 1.54 9.19 -0.59
N LEU A 103 2.23 9.12 0.56
CA LEU A 103 3.07 10.17 1.11
C LEU A 103 4.16 10.65 0.15
N VAL A 104 4.68 9.76 -0.70
CA VAL A 104 5.74 10.07 -1.68
C VAL A 104 5.39 11.23 -2.62
N ASN A 105 4.11 11.52 -2.81
CA ASN A 105 3.68 12.66 -3.65
C ASN A 105 3.92 14.03 -2.99
N VAL A 106 4.08 14.08 -1.67
CA VAL A 106 4.20 15.33 -0.90
C VAL A 106 5.48 15.40 -0.06
N ALA A 107 6.03 14.27 0.34
CA ALA A 107 7.25 14.16 1.13
C ALA A 107 8.04 12.90 0.76
N PRO A 108 8.57 12.79 -0.48
CA PRO A 108 9.29 11.61 -0.95
C PRO A 108 10.51 11.28 -0.08
N GLU A 109 11.18 12.29 0.47
CA GLU A 109 12.33 12.11 1.35
C GLU A 109 12.02 11.28 2.59
N LYS A 110 10.79 11.40 3.16
CA LYS A 110 10.38 10.63 4.33
C LYS A 110 10.14 9.17 3.98
N SER A 111 9.47 8.90 2.87
CA SER A 111 9.26 7.53 2.38
C SER A 111 10.58 6.85 2.03
N LEU A 112 11.50 7.57 1.39
CA LEU A 112 12.82 7.05 1.04
C LEU A 112 13.70 6.82 2.29
N ALA A 113 13.65 7.71 3.28
CA ALA A 113 14.34 7.53 4.54
C ALA A 113 13.84 6.29 5.29
N MET A 114 12.52 6.08 5.34
CA MET A 114 11.95 4.85 5.91
C MET A 114 12.43 3.61 5.17
N LEU A 115 12.40 3.60 3.84
CA LEU A 115 12.86 2.47 3.03
C LEU A 115 14.34 2.18 3.26
N ALA A 116 15.18 3.21 3.31
CA ALA A 116 16.62 3.05 3.57
C ALA A 116 16.87 2.45 4.96
N ALA A 117 16.20 2.96 5.99
CA ALA A 117 16.32 2.44 7.36
C ALA A 117 15.81 0.99 7.46
N LEU A 118 14.70 0.64 6.79
CA LEU A 118 14.17 -0.73 6.74
C LEU A 118 15.15 -1.71 6.09
N ARG A 119 15.82 -1.30 5.00
CA ARG A 119 16.82 -2.13 4.30
C ARG A 119 18.11 -2.30 5.10
N GLN A 120 18.42 -1.36 5.98
CA GLN A 120 19.58 -1.41 6.88
C GLN A 120 19.26 -2.08 8.22
N GLU A 121 18.02 -2.52 8.41
CA GLU A 121 17.51 -3.07 9.68
C GLU A 121 17.68 -2.12 10.88
N ASP A 122 17.82 -0.81 10.61
CA ASP A 122 17.92 0.22 11.63
C ASP A 122 16.55 0.55 12.23
N ARG A 123 16.17 -0.27 13.20
CA ARG A 123 14.90 -0.15 13.91
C ARG A 123 14.69 1.22 14.55
N HIS A 124 15.74 1.86 15.04
CA HIS A 124 15.64 3.17 15.67
C HIS A 124 15.21 4.23 14.65
N SER A 125 15.92 4.32 13.55
CA SER A 125 15.59 5.25 12.44
C SER A 125 14.25 4.95 11.82
N VAL A 126 13.89 3.68 11.62
CA VAL A 126 12.55 3.28 11.14
C VAL A 126 11.46 3.86 12.04
N MET A 127 11.57 3.68 13.36
CA MET A 127 10.53 4.15 14.29
C MET A 127 10.53 5.67 14.47
N ALA A 128 11.66 6.34 14.28
CA ALA A 128 11.73 7.79 14.26
C ALA A 128 10.93 8.36 13.05
N VAL A 129 11.18 7.86 11.84
CA VAL A 129 10.43 8.26 10.64
C VAL A 129 8.95 7.88 10.78
N TRP A 130 8.66 6.67 11.28
CA TRP A 130 7.28 6.21 11.49
C TRP A 130 6.49 7.17 12.39
N LYS A 131 7.08 7.59 13.51
CA LYS A 131 6.47 8.53 14.45
C LYS A 131 6.16 9.88 13.79
N GLU A 132 7.03 10.32 12.89
CA GLU A 132 6.87 11.57 12.15
C GLU A 132 5.74 11.51 11.12
N VAL A 133 5.61 10.41 10.38
CA VAL A 133 4.61 10.26 9.32
C VAL A 133 3.26 9.73 9.79
N ALA A 134 3.21 9.08 10.95
CA ALA A 134 2.00 8.47 11.50
C ALA A 134 0.78 9.43 11.59
N PRO A 135 0.91 10.72 11.94
CA PRO A 135 -0.22 11.64 11.94
C PRO A 135 -0.90 11.75 10.57
N LEU A 136 -0.14 11.88 9.48
CA LEU A 136 -0.69 11.94 8.13
C LEU A 136 -1.37 10.61 7.75
N GLU A 137 -0.73 9.50 8.02
CA GLU A 137 -1.27 8.18 7.70
C GLU A 137 -2.56 7.88 8.49
N LYS A 138 -2.67 8.33 9.75
CA LYS A 138 -3.91 8.25 10.53
C LYS A 138 -5.02 9.11 9.94
N LEU A 139 -4.69 10.34 9.50
CA LEU A 139 -5.65 11.22 8.84
C LEU A 139 -6.16 10.61 7.52
N ARG A 140 -5.29 9.96 6.76
CA ARG A 140 -5.67 9.21 5.55
C ARG A 140 -6.58 8.03 5.84
N ALA A 141 -6.37 7.34 6.96
CA ALA A 141 -7.17 6.18 7.37
C ALA A 141 -8.51 6.56 8.01
N SER A 142 -8.74 7.83 8.35
CA SER A 142 -9.99 8.28 8.96
C SER A 142 -11.20 8.08 8.03
N HIS A 143 -12.40 8.13 8.60
CA HIS A 143 -13.66 7.92 7.89
C HIS A 143 -13.69 6.63 7.06
N HIS A 144 -13.25 5.50 7.66
CA HIS A 144 -13.13 4.20 6.99
C HIS A 144 -12.25 4.26 5.71
N SER A 145 -11.15 5.01 5.78
CA SER A 145 -10.24 5.32 4.67
C SER A 145 -10.85 6.21 3.57
N GLY A 146 -11.95 6.90 3.85
CA GLY A 146 -12.54 7.88 2.93
C GLY A 146 -11.58 9.01 2.58
N ASN A 147 -10.73 9.40 3.52
CA ASN A 147 -9.71 10.44 3.34
C ASN A 147 -8.44 9.99 2.59
N ASN A 148 -8.32 8.72 2.24
CA ASN A 148 -7.04 8.15 1.76
C ASN A 148 -6.45 8.88 0.55
N VAL A 149 -7.27 9.22 -0.44
CA VAL A 149 -6.86 9.95 -1.65
C VAL A 149 -6.92 11.46 -1.43
N THR A 150 -7.98 11.93 -0.77
CA THR A 150 -8.28 13.35 -0.60
C THR A 150 -7.21 14.08 0.19
N VAL A 151 -6.69 13.48 1.27
CA VAL A 151 -5.59 14.05 2.06
C VAL A 151 -4.35 14.30 1.20
N ILE A 152 -3.98 13.35 0.35
CA ILE A 152 -2.80 13.51 -0.53
C ILE A 152 -3.03 14.60 -1.57
N LYS A 153 -4.19 14.62 -2.21
CA LYS A 153 -4.51 15.65 -3.20
C LYS A 153 -4.56 17.05 -2.60
N GLU A 154 -5.18 17.20 -1.45
CA GLU A 154 -5.22 18.49 -0.74
C GLU A 154 -3.83 18.90 -0.26
N ALA A 155 -3.02 17.98 0.25
CA ALA A 155 -1.62 18.27 0.58
C ALA A 155 -0.82 18.74 -0.65
N MET A 156 -1.00 18.09 -1.80
CA MET A 156 -0.38 18.53 -3.06
C MET A 156 -0.83 19.94 -3.43
N ASN A 157 -2.13 20.24 -3.35
CA ASN A 157 -2.66 21.56 -3.66
C ASN A 157 -2.08 22.64 -2.71
N LEU A 158 -1.98 22.35 -1.42
CA LEU A 158 -1.35 23.25 -0.43
C LEU A 158 0.14 23.50 -0.70
N LEU A 159 0.81 22.56 -1.36
CA LEU A 159 2.20 22.66 -1.78
C LEU A 159 2.37 23.23 -3.20
N CYS A 160 1.32 23.78 -3.80
CA CYS A 160 1.30 24.25 -5.18
C CYS A 160 1.68 23.18 -6.22
N LEU A 161 1.47 21.90 -5.89
CA LEU A 161 1.60 20.79 -6.82
C LEU A 161 0.24 20.47 -7.47
N PRO A 162 0.20 19.90 -8.68
CA PRO A 162 -1.06 19.66 -9.41
C PRO A 162 -1.85 18.45 -8.84
N GLY A 163 -2.37 18.56 -7.61
CA GLY A 163 -3.21 17.55 -6.97
C GLY A 163 -4.59 17.41 -7.61
N GLY A 164 -5.15 18.54 -8.06
CA GLY A 164 -6.50 18.59 -8.62
C GLY A 164 -7.58 18.29 -7.57
N TYR A 165 -8.76 17.94 -8.04
CA TYR A 165 -9.92 17.59 -7.22
C TYR A 165 -10.15 16.09 -7.16
N VAL A 166 -10.98 15.65 -6.22
CA VAL A 166 -11.49 14.28 -6.15
C VAL A 166 -12.81 14.17 -6.93
N ARG A 167 -13.12 12.97 -7.41
CA ARG A 167 -14.39 12.66 -8.08
C ARG A 167 -15.26 11.82 -7.17
N GLU A 168 -16.55 12.05 -7.22
CA GLU A 168 -17.52 11.22 -6.51
C GLU A 168 -17.35 9.72 -6.84
N PRO A 169 -17.56 8.85 -5.88
CA PRO A 169 -18.10 9.05 -4.52
C PRO A 169 -17.06 9.46 -3.47
N VAL A 170 -15.82 9.82 -3.86
CA VAL A 170 -14.81 10.33 -2.92
C VAL A 170 -15.13 11.78 -2.60
N GLY A 171 -15.23 12.12 -1.31
CA GLY A 171 -15.54 13.47 -0.85
C GLY A 171 -14.30 14.34 -0.63
N GLU A 172 -14.51 15.64 -0.49
CA GLU A 172 -13.49 16.59 -0.04
C GLU A 172 -13.23 16.47 1.46
N LEU A 173 -12.10 17.01 1.93
CA LEU A 173 -11.83 17.09 3.37
C LEU A 173 -12.82 18.04 4.05
N ASN A 174 -13.32 17.65 5.21
CA ASN A 174 -13.98 18.60 6.10
C ASN A 174 -12.97 19.59 6.68
N GLU A 175 -13.46 20.68 7.25
CA GLU A 175 -12.61 21.76 7.75
C GLU A 175 -11.66 21.29 8.87
N ALA A 176 -12.10 20.41 9.77
CA ALA A 176 -11.27 19.89 10.85
C ALA A 176 -10.09 19.04 10.33
N ASP A 177 -10.37 18.15 9.39
CA ASP A 177 -9.33 17.32 8.74
C ASP A 177 -8.37 18.16 7.92
N ARG A 178 -8.87 19.23 7.27
CA ARG A 178 -8.03 20.16 6.52
C ARG A 178 -7.09 20.95 7.43
N GLN A 179 -7.58 21.41 8.57
CA GLN A 179 -6.76 22.10 9.57
C GLN A 179 -5.69 21.17 10.16
N GLU A 180 -6.04 19.91 10.44
CA GLU A 180 -5.06 18.90 10.88
C GLU A 180 -3.99 18.65 9.82
N LEU A 181 -4.35 18.54 8.55
CA LEU A 181 -3.40 18.42 7.45
C LEU A 181 -2.44 19.61 7.39
N VAL A 182 -2.95 20.84 7.48
CA VAL A 182 -2.14 22.06 7.52
C VAL A 182 -1.16 22.03 8.70
N ARG A 183 -1.63 21.61 9.89
CA ARG A 183 -0.78 21.47 11.08
C ARG A 183 0.36 20.47 10.84
N ILE A 184 0.07 19.32 10.23
CA ILE A 184 1.08 18.30 9.90
C ILE A 184 2.13 18.87 8.93
N LEU A 185 1.69 19.51 7.84
CA LEU A 185 2.61 20.08 6.84
C LEU A 185 3.49 21.20 7.43
N LYS A 186 2.94 22.04 8.31
CA LYS A 186 3.71 23.04 9.06
C LYS A 186 4.77 22.40 9.97
N THR A 187 4.41 21.32 10.67
CA THR A 187 5.37 20.58 11.51
C THR A 187 6.53 20.02 10.69
N TRP A 188 6.31 19.72 9.42
CA TRP A 188 7.35 19.26 8.50
C TRP A 188 8.09 20.42 7.80
N GLY A 189 7.71 21.68 8.03
CA GLY A 189 8.31 22.84 7.36
C GLY A 189 8.03 22.89 5.86
N LYS A 190 6.88 22.31 5.44
CA LYS A 190 6.49 22.26 4.01
C LYS A 190 5.69 23.48 3.58
N ILE A 191 5.00 24.14 4.51
CA ILE A 191 4.20 25.37 4.33
C ILE A 191 4.39 26.30 5.52
#